data_1d58a404923cf19383871280b40f2d73
#
_entry.id   1d58a404923cf19383871280b40f2d73
#
_cell.length_a   1.000
_cell.length_b   1.000
_cell.length_c   1.000
_cell.angle_alpha   90.00
_cell.angle_beta   90.00
_cell.angle_gamma   90.00
#
_symmetry.space_group_name_H-M   'P 1'
#
loop_
_entity.id
_entity.type
_entity.pdbx_description
1 polymer ?
#
loop_
_entity_poly.entity_id
_entity_poly.type
_entity_poly.pdbx_seq_one_letter_code
_entity_poly.pdbx_strand_id
1 'polypeptide(L)'
;MPAYSIPIAEYRPGIYPPHEGDHEMQMSSLLWGIIACGALAILYAFITAQNVMKADAGTPRMQEIATAIREGASAYLNRQYTTISMVGIVIFAAAFYLGWQVAIGFAVGAILSGLAGYIGMNVSVRANVRTAHAASVGLDP
;
A
#
# COMPACT_ATOMS: atom_id res chain seq x y z
N MET A 1 5.19 -49.80 -42.51
CA MET A 1 4.93 -48.54 -41.78
C MET A 1 5.90 -47.52 -42.32
N PRO A 2 5.47 -46.46 -43.02
CA PRO A 2 6.38 -45.43 -43.50
C PRO A 2 6.78 -44.54 -42.35
N ALA A 3 8.09 -44.35 -42.16
CA ALA A 3 8.65 -43.41 -41.25
C ALA A 3 8.29 -41.98 -41.73
N TYR A 4 7.51 -41.26 -40.95
CA TYR A 4 7.20 -39.88 -41.19
C TYR A 4 8.44 -39.04 -40.82
N SER A 5 9.28 -38.75 -41.81
CA SER A 5 10.38 -37.80 -41.66
C SER A 5 9.76 -36.40 -41.61
N ILE A 6 9.77 -35.81 -40.43
CA ILE A 6 9.45 -34.41 -40.24
C ILE A 6 10.53 -33.59 -40.99
N PRO A 7 10.20 -32.76 -41.98
CA PRO A 7 11.17 -31.90 -42.62
C PRO A 7 11.73 -30.93 -41.56
N ILE A 8 13.04 -30.75 -41.54
CA ILE A 8 13.72 -29.71 -40.77
C ILE A 8 13.34 -28.39 -41.46
N ALA A 9 12.08 -27.95 -41.21
CA ALA A 9 11.56 -26.71 -41.74
C ALA A 9 12.25 -25.56 -41.05
N GLU A 10 13.11 -24.93 -41.80
CA GLU A 10 13.42 -23.50 -41.78
C GLU A 10 13.08 -22.77 -40.48
N TYR A 11 14.09 -22.67 -39.61
CA TYR A 11 14.05 -21.82 -38.41
C TYR A 11 13.77 -20.39 -38.84
N ARG A 12 12.50 -19.94 -38.75
CA ARG A 12 12.11 -18.55 -38.85
C ARG A 12 12.13 -17.94 -37.46
N PRO A 13 13.10 -17.08 -37.12
CA PRO A 13 13.09 -16.36 -35.85
C PRO A 13 11.83 -15.47 -35.81
N GLY A 14 10.96 -15.71 -34.83
CA GLY A 14 9.74 -14.93 -34.60
C GLY A 14 8.42 -15.70 -34.68
N ILE A 15 8.40 -17.01 -35.05
CA ILE A 15 7.17 -17.80 -35.18
C ILE A 15 6.95 -18.78 -34.00
N TYR A 16 7.98 -19.02 -33.19
CA TYR A 16 7.81 -19.86 -32.00
C TYR A 16 7.31 -19.02 -30.84
N PRO A 17 6.29 -19.53 -30.08
CA PRO A 17 5.91 -18.87 -28.83
C PRO A 17 7.16 -18.83 -27.92
N PRO A 18 7.31 -17.74 -27.15
CA PRO A 18 8.43 -17.62 -26.22
C PRO A 18 8.45 -18.85 -25.31
N HIS A 19 9.62 -19.40 -25.08
CA HIS A 19 9.80 -20.56 -24.21
C HIS A 19 9.18 -20.28 -22.84
N GLU A 20 8.53 -21.27 -22.26
CA GLU A 20 7.84 -21.18 -20.95
C GLU A 20 8.75 -20.57 -19.86
N GLY A 21 10.07 -20.80 -19.95
CA GLY A 21 11.08 -20.18 -19.10
C GLY A 21 11.24 -18.66 -19.25
N ASP A 22 10.96 -18.11 -20.43
CA ASP A 22 11.06 -16.66 -20.66
C ASP A 22 9.92 -15.90 -19.94
N HIS A 23 8.74 -16.52 -19.90
CA HIS A 23 7.60 -15.96 -19.16
C HIS A 23 7.81 -16.02 -17.65
N GLU A 24 8.38 -17.07 -17.12
CA GLU A 24 8.69 -17.19 -15.69
C GLU A 24 9.76 -16.19 -15.25
N MET A 25 10.82 -16.01 -16.04
CA MET A 25 11.86 -15.01 -15.76
C MET A 25 11.32 -13.58 -15.83
N GLN A 26 10.48 -13.30 -16.82
CA GLN A 26 9.88 -11.98 -17.02
C GLN A 26 8.88 -11.65 -15.89
N MET A 27 8.08 -12.63 -15.46
CA MET A 27 7.15 -12.50 -14.34
C MET A 27 7.92 -12.23 -13.02
N SER A 28 9.00 -12.97 -12.79
CA SER A 28 9.85 -12.79 -11.61
C SER A 28 10.50 -11.41 -11.56
N SER A 29 11.04 -10.92 -12.67
CA SER A 29 11.66 -9.59 -12.72
C SER A 29 10.66 -8.45 -12.52
N LEU A 30 9.44 -8.59 -13.04
CA LEU A 30 8.34 -7.64 -12.80
C LEU A 30 7.93 -7.62 -11.33
N LEU A 31 7.82 -8.78 -10.68
CA LEU A 31 7.48 -8.87 -9.25
C LEU A 31 8.54 -8.19 -8.38
N TRP A 32 9.83 -8.42 -8.65
CA TRP A 32 10.92 -7.73 -7.95
C TRP A 32 10.90 -6.23 -8.18
N GLY A 33 10.57 -5.78 -9.40
CA GLY A 33 10.39 -4.37 -9.72
C GLY A 33 9.27 -3.72 -8.90
N ILE A 34 8.12 -4.38 -8.79
CA ILE A 34 6.98 -3.90 -7.98
C ILE A 34 7.35 -3.83 -6.49
N ILE A 35 8.01 -4.86 -5.97
CA ILE A 35 8.45 -4.89 -4.57
C ILE A 35 9.45 -3.77 -4.30
N ALA A 36 10.41 -3.55 -5.19
CA ALA A 36 11.40 -2.47 -5.05
C ALA A 36 10.74 -1.08 -5.08
N CYS A 37 9.80 -0.84 -5.99
CA CYS A 37 9.03 0.40 -6.03
C CYS A 37 8.21 0.61 -4.74
N GLY A 38 7.59 -0.44 -4.22
CA GLY A 38 6.86 -0.38 -2.95
C GLY A 38 7.77 -0.04 -1.77
N ALA A 39 8.94 -0.66 -1.69
CA ALA A 39 9.92 -0.38 -0.65
C ALA A 39 10.44 1.07 -0.72
N LEU A 40 10.74 1.57 -1.92
CA LEU A 40 11.15 2.96 -2.12
C LEU A 40 10.04 3.96 -1.75
N ALA A 41 8.79 3.65 -2.07
CA ALA A 41 7.64 4.48 -1.70
C ALA A 41 7.47 4.56 -0.17
N ILE A 42 7.63 3.44 0.54
CA ILE A 42 7.57 3.41 2.02
C ILE A 42 8.71 4.23 2.62
N LEU A 43 9.93 4.07 2.11
CA LEU A 43 11.09 4.83 2.57
C LEU A 43 10.90 6.34 2.36
N TYR A 44 10.43 6.73 1.18
CA TYR A 44 10.13 8.12 0.86
C TYR A 44 9.03 8.68 1.78
N ALA A 45 7.94 7.94 1.98
CA ALA A 45 6.86 8.32 2.87
C ALA A 45 7.35 8.51 4.32
N PHE A 46 8.21 7.63 4.80
CA PHE A 46 8.79 7.72 6.14
C PHE A 46 9.67 8.98 6.31
N ILE A 47 10.57 9.23 5.37
CA ILE A 47 11.43 10.42 5.38
C ILE A 47 10.60 11.70 5.33
N THR A 48 9.62 11.75 4.42
CA THR A 48 8.73 12.90 4.24
C THR A 48 7.89 13.15 5.50
N ALA A 49 7.32 12.10 6.08
CA ALA A 49 6.55 12.21 7.33
C ALA A 49 7.41 12.76 8.47
N GLN A 50 8.66 12.31 8.60
CA GLN A 50 9.59 12.83 9.62
C GLN A 50 9.92 14.31 9.39
N ASN A 51 10.15 14.71 8.15
CA ASN A 51 10.46 16.11 7.82
C ASN A 51 9.26 17.02 8.12
N VAL A 52 8.06 16.62 7.73
CA VAL A 52 6.83 17.36 8.02
C VAL A 52 6.59 17.45 9.53
N MET A 53 6.85 16.38 10.29
CA MET A 53 6.68 16.39 11.75
C MET A 53 7.66 17.30 12.48
N LYS A 54 8.80 17.64 11.89
CA LYS A 54 9.78 18.61 12.44
C LYS A 54 9.40 20.06 12.15
N ALA A 55 8.52 20.32 11.18
CA ALA A 55 8.09 21.66 10.83
C ALA A 55 7.29 22.31 11.98
N ASP A 56 7.32 23.65 12.04
CA ASP A 56 6.64 24.41 13.06
C ASP A 56 5.10 24.18 13.02
N ALA A 57 4.51 23.96 14.18
CA ALA A 57 3.09 23.72 14.35
C ALA A 57 2.26 25.02 14.47
N GLY A 58 2.93 26.17 14.38
CA GLY A 58 2.29 27.48 14.40
C GLY A 58 1.89 27.97 15.80
N THR A 59 0.97 28.94 15.82
CA THR A 59 0.56 29.64 17.04
C THR A 59 -0.12 28.71 18.07
N PRO A 60 -0.14 29.08 19.36
CA PRO A 60 -0.83 28.30 20.40
C PRO A 60 -2.31 28.05 20.05
N ARG A 61 -2.97 29.00 19.41
CA ARG A 61 -4.37 28.85 18.97
C ARG A 61 -4.54 27.80 17.87
N MET A 62 -3.60 27.75 16.93
CA MET A 62 -3.58 26.70 15.88
C MET A 62 -3.37 25.31 16.49
N GLN A 63 -2.49 25.21 17.46
CA GLN A 63 -2.22 23.94 18.15
C GLN A 63 -3.39 23.46 19.01
N GLU A 64 -4.13 24.37 19.65
CA GLU A 64 -5.36 24.06 20.39
C GLU A 64 -6.41 23.44 19.46
N ILE A 65 -6.67 24.10 18.32
CA ILE A 65 -7.62 23.61 17.31
C ILE A 65 -7.15 22.24 16.75
N ALA A 66 -5.86 22.11 16.44
CA ALA A 66 -5.30 20.87 15.95
C ALA A 66 -5.43 19.72 16.96
N THR A 67 -5.34 20.02 18.25
CA THR A 67 -5.54 19.02 19.31
C THR A 67 -6.98 18.54 19.34
N ALA A 68 -7.96 19.43 19.27
CA ALA A 68 -9.36 19.08 19.21
C ALA A 68 -9.71 18.23 17.97
N ILE A 69 -9.14 18.57 16.80
CA ILE A 69 -9.27 17.78 15.56
C ILE A 69 -8.67 16.39 15.74
N ARG A 70 -7.49 16.29 16.37
CA ARG A 70 -6.83 15.01 16.62
C ARG A 70 -7.60 14.11 17.55
N GLU A 71 -8.20 14.67 18.60
CA GLU A 71 -9.06 13.93 19.53
C GLU A 71 -10.30 13.38 18.83
N GLY A 72 -10.97 14.20 18.03
CA GLY A 72 -12.11 13.77 17.22
C GLY A 72 -11.75 12.71 16.21
N ALA A 73 -10.64 12.88 15.49
CA ALA A 73 -10.13 11.90 14.54
C ALA A 73 -9.76 10.56 15.20
N SER A 74 -9.13 10.60 16.39
CA SER A 74 -8.79 9.41 17.15
C SER A 74 -10.04 8.65 17.61
N ALA A 75 -11.03 9.36 18.14
CA ALA A 75 -12.31 8.75 18.54
C ALA A 75 -13.04 8.11 17.36
N TYR A 76 -13.08 8.81 16.22
CA TYR A 76 -13.65 8.29 14.98
C TYR A 76 -12.93 7.02 14.50
N LEU A 77 -11.60 7.06 14.42
CA LEU A 77 -10.78 5.91 14.01
C LEU A 77 -11.04 4.70 14.92
N ASN A 78 -10.99 4.87 16.22
CA ASN A 78 -11.21 3.78 17.17
C ASN A 78 -12.57 3.12 16.96
N ARG A 79 -13.62 3.90 16.79
CA ARG A 79 -14.97 3.39 16.52
C ARG A 79 -15.06 2.69 15.16
N GLN A 80 -14.49 3.30 14.13
CA GLN A 80 -14.48 2.76 12.77
C GLN A 80 -13.73 1.41 12.71
N TYR A 81 -12.53 1.36 13.29
CA TYR A 81 -11.72 0.14 13.30
C TYR A 81 -12.34 -0.98 14.12
N THR A 82 -13.04 -0.66 15.21
CA THR A 82 -13.81 -1.66 15.95
C THR A 82 -14.89 -2.29 15.07
N THR A 83 -15.65 -1.46 14.35
CA THR A 83 -16.70 -1.94 13.44
C THR A 83 -16.11 -2.76 12.28
N ILE A 84 -15.06 -2.26 11.64
CA ILE A 84 -14.36 -2.97 10.55
C ILE A 84 -13.80 -4.31 11.03
N SER A 85 -13.25 -4.36 12.24
CA SER A 85 -12.72 -5.60 12.81
C SER A 85 -13.80 -6.65 13.03
N MET A 86 -14.98 -6.25 13.53
CA MET A 86 -16.11 -7.17 13.69
C MET A 86 -16.56 -7.75 12.35
N VAL A 87 -16.74 -6.90 11.35
CA VAL A 87 -17.10 -7.34 9.98
C VAL A 87 -15.98 -8.17 9.37
N GLY A 88 -14.74 -7.77 9.57
CA GLY A 88 -13.55 -8.48 9.07
C GLY A 88 -13.44 -9.91 9.62
N ILE A 89 -13.77 -10.13 10.90
CA ILE A 89 -13.79 -11.47 11.50
C ILE A 89 -14.85 -12.35 10.83
N VAL A 90 -16.02 -11.81 10.56
CA VAL A 90 -17.09 -12.55 9.86
C VAL A 90 -16.66 -12.93 8.44
N ILE A 91 -16.07 -11.99 7.71
CA ILE A 91 -15.57 -12.25 6.35
C ILE A 91 -14.40 -13.25 6.39
N PHE A 92 -13.51 -13.15 7.37
CA PHE A 92 -12.41 -14.09 7.55
C PHE A 92 -12.93 -15.52 7.76
N ALA A 93 -13.94 -15.69 8.63
CA ALA A 93 -14.58 -16.97 8.85
C ALA A 93 -15.24 -17.52 7.57
N ALA A 94 -15.89 -16.67 6.78
CA ALA A 94 -16.44 -17.06 5.49
C ALA A 94 -15.34 -17.42 4.47
N ALA A 95 -14.23 -16.67 4.44
CA ALA A 95 -13.09 -16.94 3.57
C ALA A 95 -12.42 -18.29 3.89
N PHE A 96 -12.49 -18.73 5.14
CA PHE A 96 -11.98 -20.04 5.54
C PHE A 96 -12.71 -21.21 4.86
N TYR A 97 -13.99 -20.99 4.54
CA TYR A 97 -14.79 -21.96 3.76
C TYR A 97 -14.32 -22.10 2.32
N LEU A 98 -13.72 -21.04 1.75
CA LEU A 98 -13.18 -21.04 0.38
C LEU A 98 -11.79 -21.68 0.32
N GLY A 99 -11.10 -21.75 1.45
CA GLY A 99 -9.78 -22.34 1.59
C GLY A 99 -8.88 -21.55 2.54
N TRP A 100 -8.03 -22.26 3.25
CA TRP A 100 -7.15 -21.66 4.25
C TRP A 100 -6.17 -20.62 3.66
N GLN A 101 -5.72 -20.82 2.41
CA GLN A 101 -4.83 -19.86 1.72
C GLN A 101 -5.56 -18.53 1.45
N VAL A 102 -6.86 -18.60 1.08
CA VAL A 102 -7.69 -17.42 0.84
C VAL A 102 -7.90 -16.65 2.14
N ALA A 103 -8.18 -17.35 3.23
CA ALA A 103 -8.36 -16.76 4.54
C ALA A 103 -7.08 -16.05 5.04
N ILE A 104 -5.90 -16.68 4.89
CA ILE A 104 -4.62 -16.06 5.25
C ILE A 104 -4.33 -14.84 4.38
N GLY A 105 -4.53 -14.94 3.06
CA GLY A 105 -4.36 -13.81 2.14
C GLY A 105 -5.25 -12.63 2.52
N PHE A 106 -6.52 -12.90 2.84
CA PHE A 106 -7.46 -11.89 3.34
C PHE A 106 -6.97 -11.25 4.65
N ALA A 107 -6.55 -12.07 5.64
CA ALA A 107 -6.09 -11.56 6.93
C ALA A 107 -4.85 -10.65 6.78
N VAL A 108 -3.86 -11.08 6.00
CA VAL A 108 -2.65 -10.28 5.73
C VAL A 108 -3.02 -8.97 5.04
N GLY A 109 -3.87 -9.01 4.00
CA GLY A 109 -4.31 -7.82 3.29
C GLY A 109 -5.09 -6.86 4.19
N ALA A 110 -6.02 -7.37 5.00
CA ALA A 110 -6.82 -6.58 5.93
C ALA A 110 -5.96 -5.90 7.00
N ILE A 111 -5.00 -6.62 7.59
CA ILE A 111 -4.08 -6.08 8.60
C ILE A 111 -3.19 -5.00 7.98
N LEU A 112 -2.55 -5.26 6.85
CA LEU A 112 -1.67 -4.29 6.20
C LEU A 112 -2.42 -3.04 5.75
N SER A 113 -3.61 -3.20 5.17
CA SER A 113 -4.49 -2.09 4.79
C SER A 113 -4.94 -1.27 6.00
N GLY A 114 -5.35 -1.95 7.06
CA GLY A 114 -5.73 -1.30 8.32
C GLY A 114 -4.59 -0.49 8.92
N LEU A 115 -3.39 -1.06 9.02
CA LEU A 115 -2.20 -0.37 9.51
C LEU A 115 -1.84 0.84 8.65
N ALA A 116 -1.87 0.70 7.33
CA ALA A 116 -1.58 1.80 6.41
C ALA A 116 -2.57 2.96 6.59
N GLY A 117 -3.88 2.66 6.67
CA GLY A 117 -4.92 3.66 6.91
C GLY A 117 -4.79 4.34 8.27
N TYR A 118 -4.53 3.59 9.33
CA TYR A 118 -4.35 4.12 10.69
C TYR A 118 -3.13 5.05 10.79
N ILE A 119 -1.98 4.60 10.26
CA ILE A 119 -0.75 5.41 10.24
C ILE A 119 -0.97 6.66 9.38
N GLY A 120 -1.52 6.50 8.18
CA GLY A 120 -1.76 7.60 7.25
C GLY A 120 -2.64 8.68 7.86
N MET A 121 -3.75 8.31 8.51
CA MET A 121 -4.64 9.27 9.17
C MET A 121 -3.95 9.99 10.34
N ASN A 122 -3.19 9.27 11.16
CA ASN A 122 -2.45 9.87 12.27
C ASN A 122 -1.39 10.86 11.78
N VAL A 123 -0.68 10.55 10.71
CA VAL A 123 0.29 11.47 10.08
C VAL A 123 -0.43 12.68 9.50
N SER A 124 -1.51 12.47 8.74
CA SER A 124 -2.27 13.53 8.07
C SER A 124 -2.82 14.56 9.06
N VAL A 125 -3.46 14.11 10.13
CA VAL A 125 -4.03 15.01 11.15
C VAL A 125 -2.95 15.87 11.82
N ARG A 126 -1.77 15.31 12.03
CA ARG A 126 -0.63 16.06 12.61
C ARG A 126 0.05 16.96 11.59
N ALA A 127 0.04 16.61 10.31
CA ALA A 127 0.62 17.41 9.24
C ALA A 127 -0.23 18.65 8.93
N ASN A 128 -1.57 18.54 9.04
CA ASN A 128 -2.50 19.61 8.66
C ASN A 128 -2.20 20.96 9.31
N VAL A 129 -1.93 21.00 10.62
CA VAL A 129 -1.63 22.26 11.33
C VAL A 129 -0.32 22.88 10.82
N ARG A 130 0.67 22.08 10.49
CA ARG A 130 1.98 22.52 9.96
C ARG A 130 1.84 23.10 8.56
N THR A 131 1.06 22.42 7.73
CA THR A 131 0.73 22.92 6.39
C THR A 131 -0.06 24.23 6.45
N ALA A 132 -1.03 24.33 7.35
CA ALA A 132 -1.79 25.55 7.56
C ALA A 132 -0.89 26.71 8.07
N HIS A 133 0.05 26.41 8.96
CA HIS A 133 1.02 27.42 9.43
C HIS A 133 1.93 27.86 8.29
N ALA A 134 2.54 26.94 7.56
CA ALA A 134 3.39 27.25 6.42
C ALA A 134 2.64 28.12 5.38
N ALA A 135 1.42 27.79 5.07
CA ALA A 135 0.58 28.57 4.15
C ALA A 135 0.25 29.99 4.67
N SER A 136 0.22 30.18 5.99
CA SER A 136 -0.02 31.50 6.59
C SER A 136 1.21 32.41 6.56
N VAL A 137 2.41 31.83 6.49
CA VAL A 137 3.69 32.57 6.44
C VAL A 137 4.04 32.94 4.98
N GLY A 138 3.64 32.12 4.01
CA GLY A 138 3.85 32.33 2.58
C GLY A 138 3.88 31.00 1.83
N LEU A 139 3.56 31.06 0.53
CA LEU A 139 3.57 29.89 -0.35
C LEU A 139 4.95 29.66 -1.02
N ASP A 140 5.88 30.59 -0.80
CA ASP A 140 7.22 30.57 -1.37
C ASP A 140 8.24 30.65 -0.20
N PRO A 141 9.01 29.59 0.05
CA PRO A 141 10.08 29.61 1.03
C PRO A 141 11.32 30.34 0.54
#